data_dce3621d6cfaf75094cc52632c48e3b8
#
_entry.id   dce3621d6cfaf75094cc52632c48e3b8
#
_cell.length_a   1.000
_cell.length_b   1.000
_cell.length_c   1.000
_cell.angle_alpha   90.00
_cell.angle_beta   90.00
_cell.angle_gamma   90.00
#
_symmetry.space_group_name_H-M   'P 1'
#
loop_
_entity.id
_entity.type
_entity.pdbx_description
1 polymer ?
#
loop_
_entity_poly.entity_id
_entity_poly.type
_entity_poly.pdbx_seq_one_letter_code
_entity_poly.pdbx_strand_id
1 'polypeptide(L)'
;MSFSYKPVLLKAIYEYMDSNGRVALPDVVDYFIDFYKDRKAHGMIAEKPNSIYQKGGYTKKDVEKNILSNPFKRFEDMRFLMRCKDVETVEANPIIFRKLTREDWLHIVDVCDRSLEKYYMRFKK
;
A
#
# COMPACT_ATOMS: atom_id res chain seq x y z
N MET A 1 11.08 -7.39 5.94
CA MET A 1 9.89 -6.52 5.96
C MET A 1 9.27 -6.56 7.35
N SER A 2 9.13 -5.39 7.99
CA SER A 2 8.56 -5.34 9.36
C SER A 2 7.04 -5.53 9.36
N PHE A 3 6.37 -4.96 8.34
CA PHE A 3 4.91 -5.05 8.14
C PHE A 3 4.63 -5.29 6.67
N SER A 4 3.39 -5.62 6.37
CA SER A 4 2.92 -5.85 5.00
C SER A 4 2.63 -4.56 4.23
N TYR A 5 2.85 -3.40 4.82
CA TYR A 5 2.35 -2.12 4.31
C TYR A 5 2.93 -1.69 2.96
N LYS A 6 4.23 -1.90 2.73
CA LYS A 6 4.86 -1.45 1.48
C LYS A 6 4.29 -2.14 0.24
N PRO A 7 4.23 -3.48 0.18
CA PRO A 7 3.64 -4.12 -0.98
C PRO A 7 2.15 -3.81 -1.15
N VAL A 8 1.42 -3.63 -0.06
CA VAL A 8 0.00 -3.24 -0.14
C VAL A 8 -0.13 -1.84 -0.76
N LEU A 9 0.74 -0.90 -0.37
CA LEU A 9 0.73 0.45 -0.95
C LEU A 9 1.02 0.43 -2.45
N LEU A 10 2.04 -0.31 -2.88
CA LEU A 10 2.38 -0.40 -4.30
C LEU A 10 1.24 -1.02 -5.12
N LYS A 11 0.57 -2.03 -4.58
CA LYS A 11 -0.58 -2.64 -5.23
C LYS A 11 -1.74 -1.66 -5.34
N ALA A 12 -1.98 -0.86 -4.29
CA ALA A 12 -3.02 0.17 -4.30
C ALA A 12 -2.75 1.22 -5.38
N ILE A 13 -1.50 1.65 -5.48
CA ILE A 13 -1.09 2.64 -6.49
C ILE A 13 -1.34 2.08 -7.89
N TYR A 14 -0.89 0.88 -8.16
CA TYR A 14 -1.10 0.26 -9.46
C TYR A 14 -2.58 0.16 -9.83
N GLU A 15 -3.41 -0.23 -8.86
CA GLU A 15 -4.84 -0.44 -9.09
C GLU A 15 -5.58 0.85 -9.45
N TYR A 16 -5.24 1.96 -8.79
CA TYR A 16 -6.02 3.20 -8.89
C TYR A 16 -5.31 4.35 -9.59
N MET A 17 -4.05 4.21 -10.00
CA MET A 17 -3.33 5.30 -10.64
C MET A 17 -3.94 5.66 -11.99
N ASP A 18 -3.94 6.96 -12.28
CA ASP A 18 -4.33 7.46 -13.58
C ASP A 18 -3.15 7.38 -14.57
N SER A 19 -3.34 7.93 -15.78
CA SER A 19 -2.31 7.90 -16.82
C SER A 19 -1.06 8.70 -16.47
N ASN A 20 -1.12 9.53 -15.43
CA ASN A 20 0.02 10.32 -14.97
C ASN A 20 0.68 9.74 -13.71
N GLY A 21 0.22 8.58 -13.24
CA GLY A 21 0.74 7.96 -12.03
C GLY A 21 0.24 8.60 -10.76
N ARG A 22 -0.90 9.28 -10.80
CA ARG A 22 -1.52 9.92 -9.64
C ARG A 22 -2.65 9.08 -9.10
N VAL A 23 -2.77 9.03 -7.78
CA VAL A 23 -3.79 8.25 -7.07
C VAL A 23 -4.42 9.12 -5.99
N ALA A 24 -5.74 9.13 -5.93
CA ALA A 24 -6.45 9.82 -4.85
C ALA A 24 -6.15 9.11 -3.53
N LEU A 25 -5.75 9.85 -2.52
CA LEU A 25 -5.44 9.29 -1.21
C LEU A 25 -6.62 8.51 -0.59
N PRO A 26 -7.88 8.97 -0.70
CA PRO A 26 -9.00 8.17 -0.22
C PRO A 26 -9.11 6.79 -0.85
N ASP A 27 -8.76 6.64 -2.14
CA ASP A 27 -8.76 5.34 -2.81
C ASP A 27 -7.71 4.40 -2.21
N VAL A 28 -6.54 4.94 -1.87
CA VAL A 28 -5.48 4.18 -1.21
C VAL A 28 -5.94 3.72 0.17
N VAL A 29 -6.60 4.62 0.92
CA VAL A 29 -7.16 4.30 2.24
C VAL A 29 -8.16 3.15 2.13
N ASP A 30 -9.08 3.24 1.19
CA ASP A 30 -10.10 2.20 0.98
C ASP A 30 -9.47 0.87 0.59
N TYR A 31 -8.44 0.90 -0.26
CA TYR A 31 -7.72 -0.31 -0.64
C TYR A 31 -7.10 -1.02 0.57
N PHE A 32 -6.45 -0.26 1.47
CA PHE A 32 -5.87 -0.82 2.69
C PHE A 32 -6.94 -1.45 3.57
N ILE A 33 -8.05 -0.75 3.77
CA ILE A 33 -9.15 -1.25 4.60
C ILE A 33 -9.68 -2.56 4.02
N ASP A 34 -9.99 -2.56 2.73
CA ASP A 34 -10.55 -3.73 2.06
C ASP A 34 -9.60 -4.92 2.08
N PHE A 35 -8.31 -4.68 1.85
CA PHE A 35 -7.30 -5.72 1.87
C PHE A 35 -7.26 -6.45 3.22
N TYR A 36 -7.18 -5.69 4.32
CA TYR A 36 -7.05 -6.29 5.64
C TYR A 36 -8.36 -6.87 6.17
N LYS A 37 -9.49 -6.24 5.85
CA LYS A 37 -10.80 -6.79 6.20
C LYS A 37 -11.07 -8.10 5.46
N ASP A 38 -10.69 -8.17 4.19
CA ASP A 38 -10.86 -9.38 3.40
C ASP A 38 -10.09 -10.55 4.01
N ARG A 39 -8.86 -10.32 4.45
CA ARG A 39 -8.07 -11.35 5.12
C ARG A 39 -8.78 -11.88 6.36
N LYS A 40 -9.27 -10.98 7.22
CA LYS A 40 -10.01 -11.38 8.42
C LYS A 40 -11.30 -12.12 8.11
N ALA A 41 -12.00 -11.69 7.07
CA ALA A 41 -13.25 -12.34 6.64
C ALA A 41 -13.01 -13.79 6.21
N HIS A 42 -11.80 -14.10 5.72
CA HIS A 42 -11.38 -15.45 5.35
C HIS A 42 -10.66 -16.20 6.48
N GLY A 43 -10.76 -15.72 7.70
CA GLY A 43 -10.15 -16.36 8.86
C GLY A 43 -8.64 -16.23 8.93
N MET A 44 -8.06 -15.32 8.15
CA MET A 44 -6.61 -15.10 8.12
C MET A 44 -6.20 -13.92 8.99
N ILE A 45 -4.96 -13.96 9.49
CA ILE A 45 -4.38 -12.86 10.24
C ILE A 45 -4.20 -11.67 9.28
N ALA A 46 -4.66 -10.49 9.69
CA ALA A 46 -4.48 -9.28 8.90
C ALA A 46 -3.05 -8.78 9.01
N GLU A 47 -2.53 -8.65 10.23
CA GLU A 47 -1.19 -8.12 10.49
C GLU A 47 -0.72 -8.54 11.89
N LYS A 48 0.46 -8.09 12.29
CA LYS A 48 1.00 -8.31 13.64
C LYS A 48 0.06 -7.77 14.71
N PRO A 49 0.09 -8.34 15.94
CA PRO A 49 -0.85 -7.93 16.99
C PRO A 49 -0.85 -6.45 17.35
N ASN A 50 0.27 -5.76 17.17
CA ASN A 50 0.38 -4.32 17.47
C ASN A 50 -0.11 -3.41 16.33
N SER A 51 -0.50 -3.97 15.21
CA SER A 51 -1.01 -3.18 14.08
C SER A 51 -2.48 -2.81 14.26
N ILE A 52 -2.85 -1.61 13.82
CA ILE A 52 -4.25 -1.17 13.84
C ILE A 52 -5.15 -2.11 13.03
N TYR A 53 -4.61 -2.69 11.95
CA TYR A 53 -5.39 -3.58 11.07
C TYR A 53 -5.72 -4.91 11.77
N GLN A 54 -4.86 -5.37 12.66
CA GLN A 54 -5.12 -6.58 13.44
C GLN A 54 -5.98 -6.27 14.67
N LYS A 55 -5.74 -5.15 15.34
CA LYS A 55 -6.52 -4.74 16.50
C LYS A 55 -7.97 -4.43 16.15
N GLY A 56 -8.19 -3.81 15.00
CA GLY A 56 -9.51 -3.34 14.60
C GLY A 56 -9.90 -2.01 15.25
N GLY A 57 -11.13 -1.55 15.01
CA GLY A 57 -11.63 -0.32 15.60
C GLY A 57 -11.03 0.97 15.04
N TYR A 58 -10.28 0.89 13.96
CA TYR A 58 -9.67 2.06 13.34
C TYR A 58 -10.67 2.82 12.47
N THR A 59 -10.45 4.13 12.34
CA THR A 59 -11.20 5.00 11.42
C THR A 59 -10.42 5.14 10.11
N LYS A 60 -11.06 5.71 9.10
CA LYS A 60 -10.36 6.03 7.84
C LYS A 60 -9.21 7.01 8.07
N LYS A 61 -9.38 7.93 9.02
CA LYS A 61 -8.33 8.88 9.37
C LYS A 61 -7.12 8.18 9.99
N ASP A 62 -7.35 7.16 10.82
CA ASP A 62 -6.27 6.35 11.40
C ASP A 62 -5.50 5.63 10.31
N VAL A 63 -6.20 5.09 9.32
CA VAL A 63 -5.58 4.39 8.17
C VAL A 63 -4.76 5.36 7.35
N GLU A 64 -5.30 6.54 7.04
CA GLU A 64 -4.58 7.59 6.31
C GLU A 64 -3.28 7.95 7.02
N LYS A 65 -3.36 8.19 8.32
CA LYS A 65 -2.19 8.52 9.14
C LYS A 65 -1.16 7.40 9.11
N ASN A 66 -1.59 6.15 9.21
CA ASN A 66 -0.70 5.00 9.14
C ASN A 66 0.02 4.93 7.78
N ILE A 67 -0.72 5.12 6.68
CA ILE A 67 -0.15 5.08 5.34
C ILE A 67 0.91 6.18 5.18
N LEU A 68 0.58 7.41 5.54
CA LEU A 68 1.45 8.56 5.34
C LEU A 68 2.70 8.52 6.21
N SER A 69 2.59 7.99 7.43
CA SER A 69 3.71 7.96 8.38
C SER A 69 4.61 6.73 8.23
N ASN A 70 4.17 5.70 7.53
CA ASN A 70 4.94 4.46 7.41
C ASN A 70 5.26 4.10 5.96
N PRO A 71 4.40 3.39 5.19
CA PRO A 71 4.85 2.97 3.87
C PRO A 71 5.08 4.14 2.91
N PHE A 72 4.20 5.14 2.92
CA PHE A 72 4.37 6.30 2.05
C PHE A 72 5.66 7.05 2.37
N LYS A 73 5.92 7.28 3.66
CA LYS A 73 7.12 7.99 4.10
C LYS A 73 8.39 7.32 3.61
N ARG A 74 8.44 5.99 3.63
CA ARG A 74 9.58 5.22 3.13
C ARG A 74 9.82 5.46 1.64
N PHE A 75 8.76 5.42 0.84
CA PHE A 75 8.87 5.65 -0.60
C PHE A 75 9.13 7.13 -0.93
N GLU A 76 8.63 8.05 -0.12
CA GLU A 76 8.94 9.47 -0.26
C GLU A 76 10.43 9.73 0.00
N ASP A 77 10.99 9.12 1.04
CA ASP A 77 12.41 9.23 1.35
C ASP A 77 13.28 8.67 0.23
N MET A 78 12.81 7.65 -0.48
CA MET A 78 13.48 7.07 -1.65
C MET A 78 13.22 7.87 -2.92
N ARG A 79 12.42 8.93 -2.85
CA ARG A 79 12.03 9.76 -3.99
C ARG A 79 11.26 8.99 -5.07
N PHE A 80 10.58 7.94 -4.68
CA PHE A 80 9.71 7.18 -5.58
C PHE A 80 8.29 7.74 -5.61
N LEU A 81 7.77 8.18 -4.46
CA LEU A 81 6.42 8.75 -4.34
C LEU A 81 6.50 10.19 -3.85
N MET A 82 5.50 10.98 -4.23
CA MET A 82 5.35 12.37 -3.85
C MET A 82 3.90 12.62 -3.43
N ARG A 83 3.69 13.64 -2.60
CA ARG A 83 2.36 14.01 -2.14
C ARG A 83 1.95 15.37 -2.69
N CYS A 84 0.75 15.44 -3.25
CA CYS A 84 0.11 16.69 -3.66
C CYS A 84 -0.97 17.02 -2.63
N LYS A 85 -0.61 17.85 -1.63
CA LYS A 85 -1.49 18.12 -0.48
C LYS A 85 -2.78 18.85 -0.85
N ASP A 86 -2.70 19.76 -1.82
CA ASP A 86 -3.84 20.60 -2.18
C ASP A 86 -5.01 19.83 -2.77
N VAL A 87 -4.73 18.69 -3.39
CA VAL A 87 -5.75 17.85 -4.04
C VAL A 87 -5.83 16.46 -3.43
N GLU A 88 -5.20 16.26 -2.28
CA GLU A 88 -5.23 14.98 -1.55
C GLU A 88 -4.86 13.79 -2.45
N THR A 89 -3.78 13.92 -3.22
CA THR A 89 -3.28 12.84 -4.07
C THR A 89 -1.86 12.48 -3.71
N VAL A 90 -1.51 11.23 -4.01
CA VAL A 90 -0.12 10.78 -4.04
C VAL A 90 0.23 10.44 -5.48
N GLU A 91 1.47 10.64 -5.88
CA GLU A 91 1.88 10.34 -7.25
C GLU A 91 3.25 9.69 -7.28
N ALA A 92 3.45 8.84 -8.28
CA ALA A 92 4.76 8.31 -8.59
C ALA A 92 5.63 9.46 -9.12
N ASN A 93 6.90 9.47 -8.76
CA ASN A 93 7.84 10.47 -9.26
C ASN A 93 7.77 10.47 -10.80
N PRO A 94 7.47 11.61 -11.44
CA PRO A 94 7.25 11.65 -12.89
C PRO A 94 8.42 11.12 -13.72
N ILE A 95 9.65 11.35 -13.27
CA ILE A 95 10.84 10.88 -13.98
C ILE A 95 10.88 9.35 -13.97
N ILE A 96 10.59 8.74 -12.83
CA ILE A 96 10.57 7.28 -12.69
C ILE A 96 9.35 6.71 -13.43
N PHE A 97 8.19 7.33 -13.25
CA PHE A 97 6.95 6.85 -13.85
C PHE A 97 7.04 6.75 -15.37
N ARG A 98 7.65 7.74 -16.02
CA ARG A 98 7.84 7.75 -17.48
C ARG A 98 8.70 6.60 -17.98
N LYS A 99 9.59 6.08 -17.14
CA LYS A 99 10.50 4.98 -17.49
C LYS A 99 9.88 3.60 -17.26
N LEU A 100 8.81 3.53 -16.47
CA LEU A 100 8.16 2.26 -16.14
C LEU A 100 7.13 1.90 -17.21
N THR A 101 7.32 0.73 -17.83
CA THR A 101 6.35 0.18 -18.76
C THR A 101 5.24 -0.53 -18.00
N ARG A 102 4.17 -0.91 -18.71
CA ARG A 102 3.12 -1.75 -18.13
C ARG A 102 3.70 -3.07 -17.62
N GLU A 103 4.64 -3.64 -18.36
CA GLU A 103 5.29 -4.90 -17.96
C GLU A 103 6.09 -4.72 -16.68
N ASP A 104 6.78 -3.58 -16.52
CA ASP A 104 7.49 -3.25 -15.29
C ASP A 104 6.54 -3.21 -14.10
N TRP A 105 5.38 -2.56 -14.27
CA TRP A 105 4.37 -2.48 -13.22
C TRP A 105 3.79 -3.85 -12.86
N LEU A 106 3.52 -4.69 -13.85
CA LEU A 106 3.04 -6.05 -13.62
C LEU A 106 4.09 -6.87 -12.86
N HIS A 107 5.37 -6.66 -13.17
CA HIS A 107 6.44 -7.31 -12.43
C HIS A 107 6.50 -6.82 -10.98
N ILE A 108 6.36 -5.51 -10.76
CA ILE A 108 6.30 -4.93 -9.41
C ILE A 108 5.17 -5.55 -8.60
N VAL A 109 3.98 -5.64 -9.19
CA VAL A 109 2.82 -6.26 -8.52
C VAL A 109 3.08 -7.72 -8.20
N ASP A 110 3.68 -8.46 -9.12
CA ASP A 110 4.03 -9.88 -8.89
C ASP A 110 5.02 -10.02 -7.73
N VAL A 111 6.04 -9.15 -7.68
CA VAL A 111 6.99 -9.13 -6.55
C VAL A 111 6.26 -8.81 -5.24
N CYS A 112 5.32 -7.88 -5.28
CA CYS A 112 4.52 -7.54 -4.09
C CYS A 112 3.69 -8.73 -3.61
N ASP A 113 3.05 -9.44 -4.53
CA ASP A 113 2.24 -10.62 -4.19
C ASP A 113 3.11 -11.71 -3.56
N ARG A 114 4.27 -11.98 -4.13
CA ARG A 114 5.22 -12.97 -3.58
C ARG A 114 5.76 -12.53 -2.22
N SER A 115 6.03 -11.25 -2.05
CA SER A 115 6.49 -10.70 -0.78
C SER A 115 5.43 -10.85 0.31
N LEU A 116 4.16 -10.58 -0.03
CA LEU A 116 3.05 -10.75 0.89
C LEU A 116 2.86 -12.22 1.27
N GLU A 117 2.89 -13.10 0.30
CA GLU A 117 2.79 -14.54 0.54
C GLU A 117 3.88 -15.01 1.51
N LYS A 118 5.12 -14.64 1.23
CA LYS A 118 6.26 -14.98 2.08
C LYS A 118 6.12 -14.37 3.48
N TYR A 119 5.67 -13.13 3.56
CA TYR A 119 5.48 -12.44 4.83
C TYR A 119 4.45 -13.18 5.70
N TYR A 120 3.31 -13.52 5.13
CA TYR A 120 2.24 -14.17 5.88
C TYR A 120 2.55 -15.62 6.24
N MET A 121 3.46 -16.27 5.55
CA MET A 121 3.92 -17.62 5.92
C MET A 121 4.56 -17.64 7.31
N ARG A 122 5.09 -16.52 7.78
CA ARG A 122 5.68 -16.42 9.12
C ARG A 122 4.68 -16.67 10.24
N PHE A 123 3.40 -16.48 9.98
CA PHE A 123 2.34 -16.66 10.97
C PHE A 123 1.77 -18.08 10.97
N LYS A 124 2.21 -18.92 10.04
CA LYS A 124 1.84 -20.34 10.00
C LYS A 124 2.85 -21.15 10.77
N LYS A 125 2.37 -22.01 11.63
CA LYS A 125 3.22 -22.91 12.41
C LYS A 125 2.90 -24.36 12.05
#